data_698c64eb1772d8cb4499aa96196db6b8
#
_entry.id   698c64eb1772d8cb4499aa96196db6b8
#
_cell.length_a   1.000
_cell.length_b   1.000
_cell.length_c   1.000
_cell.angle_alpha   90.00
_cell.angle_beta   90.00
_cell.angle_gamma   90.00
#
_symmetry.space_group_name_H-M   'P 1'
#
loop_
_entity.id
_entity.type
_entity.pdbx_description
1 polymer ?
#
loop_
_entity_poly.entity_id
_entity_poly.type
_entity_poly.pdbx_seq_one_letter_code
_entity_poly.pdbx_strand_id
1 'polypeptide(L)'
;MVLDGADWKRAIARHSGGVDEVWVRRVLETYRKLGFTYLRDGGDRWSVGAKARSLAGEYGITYRTPLSPLCAQGHYGGFIGEKYENLSQYAAMVSQKRAEDADFIKIMISGLMDFDRFGVLTEDGLPPETIRELIHIAHEEGFAVMAHANGARTVEAAAQAGVDSVEHGAYLDTDALRAMRENGTVWVPTLSTIGNLRGTGRFDETAVAAILESAMENVAAFAAMGGLIAPGTDAGAWAVPHGSLSEYALLEQVLGENAENILSRGAAEIQRKF
;
A
#
# COMPACT_ATOMS: atom_id res chain seq x y z
N MET A 1 4.74 -8.64 -4.62
CA MET A 1 5.55 -9.84 -5.03
C MET A 1 5.51 -10.10 -6.55
N VAL A 2 4.36 -9.96 -7.20
CA VAL A 2 4.18 -10.25 -8.65
C VAL A 2 4.94 -9.29 -9.59
N LEU A 3 5.02 -8.01 -9.23
CA LEU A 3 5.69 -6.97 -10.00
C LEU A 3 7.19 -6.91 -9.69
N ASP A 4 8.00 -6.30 -10.59
CA ASP A 4 9.47 -6.28 -10.47
C ASP A 4 10.11 -4.87 -10.44
N GLY A 5 9.27 -3.82 -10.46
CA GLY A 5 9.72 -2.43 -10.44
C GLY A 5 10.18 -1.89 -11.80
N ALA A 6 10.08 -2.67 -12.87
CA ALA A 6 10.53 -2.26 -14.21
C ALA A 6 9.41 -2.29 -15.24
N ASP A 7 8.98 -3.47 -15.67
CA ASP A 7 7.92 -3.66 -16.65
C ASP A 7 6.82 -4.55 -16.08
N TRP A 8 5.73 -3.93 -15.65
CA TRP A 8 4.62 -4.64 -15.01
C TRP A 8 3.95 -5.68 -15.92
N LYS A 9 3.89 -5.44 -17.25
CA LYS A 9 3.29 -6.42 -18.19
C LYS A 9 4.15 -7.67 -18.29
N ARG A 10 5.47 -7.49 -18.41
CA ARG A 10 6.43 -8.59 -18.45
C ARG A 10 6.49 -9.33 -17.11
N ALA A 11 6.44 -8.60 -16.01
CA ALA A 11 6.41 -9.19 -14.67
C ALA A 11 5.19 -10.09 -14.48
N ILE A 12 3.98 -9.63 -14.83
CA ILE A 12 2.76 -10.44 -14.80
C ILE A 12 2.85 -11.64 -15.76
N ALA A 13 3.33 -11.43 -16.99
CA ALA A 13 3.46 -12.49 -17.99
C ALA A 13 4.37 -13.64 -17.52
N ARG A 14 5.33 -13.39 -16.64
CA ARG A 14 6.19 -14.40 -15.99
C ARG A 14 5.36 -15.48 -15.29
N HIS A 15 4.19 -15.12 -14.78
CA HIS A 15 3.30 -15.99 -14.00
C HIS A 15 2.12 -16.56 -14.81
N SER A 16 2.09 -16.36 -16.13
CA SER A 16 0.97 -16.79 -17.00
C SER A 16 0.79 -18.31 -17.10
N GLY A 17 1.88 -19.06 -16.93
CA GLY A 17 1.88 -20.53 -16.90
C GLY A 17 1.85 -21.14 -15.48
N GLY A 18 1.59 -20.32 -14.48
CA GLY A 18 1.69 -20.65 -13.06
C GLY A 18 2.73 -19.79 -12.36
N VAL A 19 2.76 -19.84 -11.03
CA VAL A 19 3.69 -19.01 -10.26
C VAL A 19 5.13 -19.39 -10.55
N ASP A 20 5.95 -18.42 -10.95
CA ASP A 20 7.41 -18.59 -11.04
C ASP A 20 8.01 -18.64 -9.62
N GLU A 21 8.13 -19.84 -9.07
CA GLU A 21 8.65 -20.04 -7.71
C GLU A 21 10.12 -19.62 -7.59
N VAL A 22 10.91 -19.73 -8.66
CA VAL A 22 12.32 -19.30 -8.65
C VAL A 22 12.42 -17.79 -8.42
N TRP A 23 11.55 -17.01 -9.06
CA TRP A 23 11.44 -15.59 -8.82
C TRP A 23 11.04 -15.29 -7.36
N VAL A 24 9.99 -15.94 -6.85
CA VAL A 24 9.52 -15.72 -5.47
C VAL A 24 10.64 -16.02 -4.46
N ARG A 25 11.35 -17.14 -4.61
CA ARG A 25 12.49 -17.51 -3.75
C ARG A 25 13.61 -16.48 -3.81
N ARG A 26 13.92 -15.95 -5.00
CA ARG A 26 14.93 -14.90 -5.17
C ARG A 26 14.54 -13.63 -4.39
N VAL A 27 13.29 -13.23 -4.48
CA VAL A 27 12.79 -12.03 -3.78
C VAL A 27 12.82 -12.23 -2.27
N LEU A 28 12.33 -13.36 -1.76
CA LEU A 28 12.39 -13.69 -0.33
C LEU A 28 13.83 -13.71 0.19
N GLU A 29 14.75 -14.31 -0.55
CA GLU A 29 16.18 -14.31 -0.20
C GLU A 29 16.79 -12.90 -0.18
N THR A 30 16.34 -12.00 -1.07
CA THR A 30 16.75 -10.59 -1.06
C THR A 30 16.35 -9.93 0.26
N TYR A 31 15.09 -10.08 0.67
CA TYR A 31 14.59 -9.50 1.93
C TYR A 31 15.25 -10.14 3.15
N ARG A 32 15.47 -11.46 3.16
CA ARG A 32 16.21 -12.13 4.22
C ARG A 32 17.62 -11.56 4.40
N LYS A 33 18.36 -11.36 3.30
CA LYS A 33 19.72 -10.77 3.34
C LYS A 33 19.75 -9.35 3.87
N LEU A 34 18.66 -8.59 3.68
CA LEU A 34 18.49 -7.24 4.21
C LEU A 34 17.99 -7.22 5.66
N GLY A 35 17.75 -8.38 6.27
CA GLY A 35 17.32 -8.50 7.67
C GLY A 35 15.81 -8.31 7.89
N PHE A 36 15.00 -8.34 6.83
CA PHE A 36 13.55 -8.27 7.00
C PHE A 36 12.99 -9.56 7.58
N THR A 37 12.20 -9.45 8.63
CA THR A 37 11.52 -10.57 9.30
C THR A 37 10.01 -10.55 9.15
N TYR A 38 9.45 -9.45 8.65
CA TYR A 38 8.02 -9.29 8.40
C TYR A 38 7.81 -8.57 7.07
N LEU A 39 6.92 -9.12 6.25
CA LEU A 39 6.48 -8.53 4.98
C LEU A 39 4.96 -8.59 4.88
N ARG A 40 4.36 -7.51 4.37
CA ARG A 40 2.95 -7.43 4.01
C ARG A 40 2.86 -6.96 2.57
N ASP A 41 2.22 -7.72 1.69
CA ASP A 41 2.06 -7.34 0.28
C ASP A 41 0.66 -6.80 -0.03
N GLY A 42 0.50 -6.20 -1.21
CA GLY A 42 -0.79 -5.69 -1.68
C GLY A 42 -1.67 -6.75 -2.35
N GLY A 43 -1.18 -7.98 -2.50
CA GLY A 43 -1.89 -9.06 -3.18
C GLY A 43 -1.84 -9.01 -4.70
N ASP A 44 -2.28 -10.09 -5.31
CA ASP A 44 -2.38 -10.25 -6.76
C ASP A 44 -3.33 -11.41 -7.13
N ARG A 45 -3.94 -11.36 -8.32
CA ARG A 45 -4.86 -12.41 -8.80
C ARG A 45 -4.19 -13.63 -9.42
N TRP A 46 -2.86 -13.73 -9.40
CA TRP A 46 -2.08 -14.87 -9.93
C TRP A 46 -1.53 -15.77 -8.84
N SER A 47 -1.92 -15.54 -7.59
CA SER A 47 -1.51 -16.32 -6.41
C SER A 47 0.00 -16.24 -6.09
N VAL A 48 0.69 -15.20 -6.58
CA VAL A 48 2.13 -15.03 -6.31
C VAL A 48 2.37 -14.69 -4.84
N GLY A 49 1.55 -13.79 -4.26
CA GLY A 49 1.57 -13.46 -2.83
C GLY A 49 1.25 -14.68 -1.96
N ALA A 50 0.25 -15.49 -2.33
CA ALA A 50 -0.06 -16.74 -1.63
C ALA A 50 1.11 -17.75 -1.65
N LYS A 51 1.78 -17.90 -2.80
CA LYS A 51 2.99 -18.71 -2.91
C LYS A 51 4.12 -18.16 -2.04
N ALA A 52 4.32 -16.83 -2.04
CA ALA A 52 5.32 -16.19 -1.20
C ALA A 52 5.07 -16.47 0.29
N ARG A 53 3.81 -16.34 0.75
CA ARG A 53 3.42 -16.69 2.12
C ARG A 53 3.77 -18.14 2.46
N SER A 54 3.50 -19.08 1.55
CA SER A 54 3.78 -20.51 1.79
C SER A 54 5.28 -20.83 1.91
N LEU A 55 6.15 -20.02 1.30
CA LEU A 55 7.59 -20.21 1.27
C LEU A 55 8.35 -19.36 2.30
N ALA A 56 7.76 -18.27 2.77
CA ALA A 56 8.45 -17.24 3.55
C ALA A 56 9.05 -17.76 4.86
N GLY A 57 8.43 -18.77 5.48
CA GLY A 57 8.94 -19.43 6.68
C GLY A 57 10.33 -20.08 6.49
N GLU A 58 10.66 -20.55 5.29
CA GLU A 58 11.99 -21.09 4.96
C GLU A 58 13.09 -20.02 5.04
N TYR A 59 12.71 -18.74 4.97
CA TYR A 59 13.58 -17.57 5.02
C TYR A 59 13.53 -16.84 6.36
N GLY A 60 12.79 -17.36 7.36
CA GLY A 60 12.60 -16.70 8.64
C GLY A 60 11.72 -15.42 8.54
N ILE A 61 10.86 -15.34 7.54
CA ILE A 61 10.00 -14.18 7.27
C ILE A 61 8.55 -14.53 7.58
N THR A 62 7.89 -13.74 8.41
CA THR A 62 6.43 -13.70 8.51
C THR A 62 5.90 -12.92 7.32
N TYR A 63 5.05 -13.55 6.51
CA TYR A 63 4.50 -12.94 5.30
C TYR A 63 2.98 -12.88 5.37
N ARG A 64 2.41 -11.70 5.16
CA ARG A 64 0.97 -11.43 5.17
C ARG A 64 0.48 -10.98 3.81
N THR A 65 -0.66 -11.52 3.36
CA THR A 65 -1.23 -11.20 2.03
C THR A 65 -2.76 -11.18 2.08
N PRO A 66 -3.40 -10.24 1.37
CA PRO A 66 -4.86 -10.23 1.17
C PRO A 66 -5.29 -11.24 0.10
N LEU A 67 -4.37 -12.05 -0.42
CA LEU A 67 -4.46 -12.87 -1.63
C LEU A 67 -4.57 -11.99 -2.88
N SER A 68 -5.68 -11.28 -3.07
CA SER A 68 -5.85 -10.27 -4.13
C SER A 68 -6.53 -9.02 -3.59
N PRO A 69 -6.18 -7.83 -4.09
CA PRO A 69 -6.88 -6.61 -3.72
C PRO A 69 -8.26 -6.56 -4.37
N LEU A 70 -9.21 -5.87 -3.74
CA LEU A 70 -10.57 -5.65 -4.21
C LEU A 70 -10.72 -4.21 -4.71
N CYS A 71 -11.28 -4.04 -5.90
CA CYS A 71 -11.51 -2.73 -6.51
C CYS A 71 -12.90 -2.65 -7.15
N ALA A 72 -13.50 -1.46 -7.17
CA ALA A 72 -14.76 -1.25 -7.86
C ALA A 72 -14.58 -1.41 -9.37
N GLN A 73 -15.58 -1.97 -10.04
CA GLN A 73 -15.59 -2.11 -11.50
C GLN A 73 -15.43 -0.73 -12.17
N GLY A 74 -14.49 -0.63 -13.10
CA GLY A 74 -14.19 0.64 -13.81
C GLY A 74 -13.22 1.57 -13.07
N HIS A 75 -12.81 1.25 -11.84
CA HIS A 75 -11.87 2.03 -11.04
C HIS A 75 -10.46 1.42 -11.01
N TYR A 76 -9.51 2.20 -10.46
CA TYR A 76 -8.11 1.80 -10.31
C TYR A 76 -7.95 0.46 -9.55
N GLY A 77 -6.94 -0.30 -9.94
CA GLY A 77 -6.59 -1.59 -9.30
C GLY A 77 -7.01 -2.81 -10.11
N GLY A 78 -7.92 -2.67 -11.08
CA GLY A 78 -8.45 -3.78 -11.86
C GLY A 78 -7.43 -4.54 -12.72
N PHE A 79 -6.21 -4.04 -12.87
CA PHE A 79 -5.13 -4.73 -13.58
C PHE A 79 -4.45 -5.81 -12.71
N ILE A 80 -4.55 -5.72 -11.39
CA ILE A 80 -3.91 -6.63 -10.43
C ILE A 80 -4.91 -7.31 -9.49
N GLY A 81 -6.05 -6.67 -9.23
CA GLY A 81 -7.06 -7.09 -8.27
C GLY A 81 -8.30 -7.75 -8.90
N GLU A 82 -9.20 -8.14 -8.03
CA GLU A 82 -10.54 -8.62 -8.36
C GLU A 82 -11.56 -7.48 -8.28
N LYS A 83 -12.55 -7.51 -9.15
CA LYS A 83 -13.50 -6.41 -9.34
C LYS A 83 -14.86 -6.76 -8.77
N TYR A 84 -15.46 -5.82 -8.05
CA TYR A 84 -16.86 -5.90 -7.62
C TYR A 84 -17.69 -4.78 -8.29
N GLU A 85 -18.97 -5.04 -8.53
CA GLU A 85 -19.91 -4.10 -9.16
C GLU A 85 -20.79 -3.38 -8.13
N ASN A 86 -20.98 -3.98 -6.97
CA ASN A 86 -21.82 -3.45 -5.89
C ASN A 86 -21.41 -4.03 -4.53
N LEU A 87 -21.97 -3.45 -3.46
CA LEU A 87 -21.64 -3.86 -2.08
C LEU A 87 -22.00 -5.32 -1.76
N SER A 88 -23.07 -5.86 -2.34
CA SER A 88 -23.44 -7.27 -2.11
C SER A 88 -22.40 -8.21 -2.70
N GLN A 89 -21.88 -7.91 -3.89
CA GLN A 89 -20.79 -8.68 -4.49
C GLN A 89 -19.51 -8.52 -3.69
N TYR A 90 -19.19 -7.29 -3.24
CA TYR A 90 -18.03 -7.05 -2.36
C TYR A 90 -18.11 -7.88 -1.09
N ALA A 91 -19.26 -7.89 -0.39
CA ALA A 91 -19.46 -8.70 0.81
C ALA A 91 -19.25 -10.19 0.56
N ALA A 92 -19.77 -10.72 -0.55
CA ALA A 92 -19.55 -12.11 -0.94
C ALA A 92 -18.05 -12.40 -1.18
N MET A 93 -17.31 -11.46 -1.81
CA MET A 93 -15.88 -11.60 -2.03
C MET A 93 -15.10 -11.55 -0.72
N VAL A 94 -15.45 -10.69 0.24
CA VAL A 94 -14.83 -10.65 1.57
C VAL A 94 -15.05 -11.97 2.31
N SER A 95 -16.26 -12.51 2.31
CA SER A 95 -16.55 -13.83 2.88
C SER A 95 -15.75 -14.95 2.19
N GLN A 96 -15.55 -14.86 0.87
CA GLN A 96 -14.69 -15.80 0.14
C GLN A 96 -13.23 -15.67 0.57
N LYS A 97 -12.70 -14.44 0.74
CA LYS A 97 -11.33 -14.22 1.25
C LYS A 97 -11.14 -14.86 2.63
N ARG A 98 -12.16 -14.83 3.48
CA ARG A 98 -12.11 -15.53 4.77
C ARG A 98 -12.02 -17.04 4.61
N ALA A 99 -12.79 -17.62 3.70
CA ALA A 99 -12.75 -19.06 3.40
C ALA A 99 -11.40 -19.49 2.76
N GLU A 100 -10.74 -18.59 2.05
CA GLU A 100 -9.43 -18.78 1.43
C GLU A 100 -8.25 -18.47 2.35
N ASP A 101 -8.51 -18.13 3.63
CA ASP A 101 -7.48 -17.82 4.63
C ASP A 101 -6.62 -16.59 4.25
N ALA A 102 -7.25 -15.53 3.75
CA ALA A 102 -6.58 -14.24 3.59
C ALA A 102 -6.19 -13.66 4.96
N ASP A 103 -5.06 -12.98 5.05
CA ASP A 103 -4.60 -12.38 6.31
C ASP A 103 -5.35 -11.08 6.61
N PHE A 104 -5.79 -10.34 5.60
CA PHE A 104 -6.49 -9.04 5.70
C PHE A 104 -7.19 -8.71 4.37
N ILE A 105 -7.95 -7.62 4.33
CA ILE A 105 -8.56 -7.10 3.10
C ILE A 105 -7.77 -5.89 2.59
N LYS A 106 -7.39 -5.92 1.31
CA LYS A 106 -6.87 -4.74 0.58
C LYS A 106 -7.95 -4.17 -0.33
N ILE A 107 -8.23 -2.87 -0.19
CA ILE A 107 -9.16 -2.12 -1.04
C ILE A 107 -8.43 -1.03 -1.83
N MET A 108 -8.92 -0.75 -3.04
CA MET A 108 -8.49 0.37 -3.88
C MET A 108 -9.64 1.38 -3.92
N ILE A 109 -9.45 2.56 -3.30
CA ILE A 109 -10.55 3.53 -3.11
C ILE A 109 -10.32 4.88 -3.78
N SER A 110 -9.21 5.03 -4.52
CA SER A 110 -8.91 6.21 -5.35
C SER A 110 -8.01 5.85 -6.52
N GLY A 111 -7.78 6.79 -7.43
CA GLY A 111 -6.74 6.70 -8.44
C GLY A 111 -5.34 6.98 -7.90
N LEU A 112 -4.40 7.04 -8.84
CA LEU A 112 -3.00 7.42 -8.62
C LEU A 112 -2.82 8.93 -8.68
N MET A 113 -1.67 9.42 -8.24
CA MET A 113 -1.18 10.75 -8.60
C MET A 113 -0.91 10.82 -10.11
N ASP A 114 -1.23 11.93 -10.73
CA ASP A 114 -0.74 12.26 -12.07
C ASP A 114 0.67 12.82 -11.93
N PHE A 115 1.67 12.05 -12.32
CA PHE A 115 3.08 12.43 -12.14
C PHE A 115 3.55 13.54 -13.11
N ASP A 116 2.74 13.92 -14.09
CA ASP A 116 2.99 15.06 -14.98
C ASP A 116 2.28 16.34 -14.50
N ARG A 117 1.38 16.24 -13.48
CA ARG A 117 0.58 17.38 -13.01
C ARG A 117 0.39 17.35 -11.49
N PHE A 118 1.11 18.22 -10.79
CA PHE A 118 0.96 18.36 -9.34
C PHE A 118 -0.50 18.66 -8.94
N GLY A 119 -0.97 18.02 -7.86
CA GLY A 119 -2.31 18.23 -7.30
C GLY A 119 -3.43 17.47 -8.02
N VAL A 120 -3.11 16.67 -9.05
CA VAL A 120 -4.10 15.95 -9.86
C VAL A 120 -4.02 14.44 -9.56
N LEU A 121 -5.20 13.82 -9.39
CA LEU A 121 -5.36 12.37 -9.35
C LEU A 121 -5.86 11.86 -10.71
N THR A 122 -5.50 10.63 -11.06
CA THR A 122 -5.96 9.97 -12.30
C THR A 122 -7.45 9.66 -12.29
N GLU A 123 -8.02 9.52 -11.10
CA GLU A 123 -9.47 9.43 -10.83
C GLU A 123 -9.77 9.87 -9.40
N ASP A 124 -10.97 10.35 -9.17
CA ASP A 124 -11.45 10.72 -7.83
C ASP A 124 -11.59 9.50 -6.91
N GLY A 125 -11.61 9.75 -5.61
CA GLY A 125 -11.93 8.71 -4.62
C GLY A 125 -13.39 8.26 -4.72
N LEU A 126 -13.65 7.05 -4.24
CA LEU A 126 -15.01 6.54 -4.07
C LEU A 126 -15.82 7.46 -3.13
N PRO A 127 -17.16 7.50 -3.25
CA PRO A 127 -18.01 8.25 -2.33
C PRO A 127 -17.76 7.85 -0.86
N PRO A 128 -17.73 8.82 0.08
CA PRO A 128 -17.46 8.55 1.50
C PRO A 128 -18.35 7.48 2.14
N GLU A 129 -19.63 7.45 1.77
CA GLU A 129 -20.57 6.42 2.22
C GLU A 129 -20.17 5.03 1.71
N THR A 130 -19.71 4.92 0.47
CA THR A 130 -19.21 3.64 -0.09
C THR A 130 -17.96 3.20 0.65
N ILE A 131 -17.00 4.10 0.88
CA ILE A 131 -15.77 3.81 1.63
C ILE A 131 -16.10 3.25 3.01
N ARG A 132 -17.05 3.88 3.71
CA ARG A 132 -17.50 3.43 5.04
C ARG A 132 -18.06 2.02 5.00
N GLU A 133 -18.94 1.73 4.06
CA GLU A 133 -19.55 0.40 3.92
C GLU A 133 -18.52 -0.68 3.58
N LEU A 134 -17.55 -0.39 2.69
CA LEU A 134 -16.47 -1.34 2.37
C LEU A 134 -15.65 -1.71 3.61
N ILE A 135 -15.25 -0.72 4.40
CA ILE A 135 -14.46 -0.93 5.62
C ILE A 135 -15.30 -1.67 6.67
N HIS A 136 -16.55 -1.25 6.88
CA HIS A 136 -17.45 -1.90 7.82
C HIS A 136 -17.67 -3.39 7.50
N ILE A 137 -17.99 -3.74 6.25
CA ILE A 137 -18.17 -5.13 5.82
C ILE A 137 -16.92 -5.97 6.09
N ALA A 138 -15.73 -5.45 5.81
CA ALA A 138 -14.48 -6.17 6.08
C ALA A 138 -14.24 -6.37 7.59
N HIS A 139 -14.52 -5.36 8.41
CA HIS A 139 -14.40 -5.44 9.87
C HIS A 139 -15.41 -6.41 10.47
N GLU A 140 -16.67 -6.46 10.00
CA GLU A 140 -17.69 -7.42 10.46
C GLU A 140 -17.26 -8.87 10.19
N GLU A 141 -16.51 -9.11 9.12
CA GLU A 141 -15.87 -10.41 8.84
C GLU A 141 -14.58 -10.65 9.63
N GLY A 142 -14.17 -9.70 10.49
CA GLY A 142 -13.00 -9.81 11.37
C GLY A 142 -11.65 -9.51 10.69
N PHE A 143 -11.65 -8.85 9.55
CA PHE A 143 -10.42 -8.46 8.85
C PHE A 143 -9.98 -7.04 9.18
N ALA A 144 -8.68 -6.83 9.30
CA ALA A 144 -8.09 -5.51 9.14
C ALA A 144 -8.14 -5.05 7.67
N VAL A 145 -8.16 -3.74 7.45
CA VAL A 145 -8.29 -3.14 6.12
C VAL A 145 -7.07 -2.30 5.76
N MET A 146 -6.41 -2.66 4.66
CA MET A 146 -5.34 -1.91 4.00
C MET A 146 -5.92 -1.16 2.81
N ALA A 147 -5.83 0.18 2.76
CA ALA A 147 -6.40 0.98 1.70
C ALA A 147 -5.34 1.68 0.84
N HIS A 148 -5.36 1.43 -0.49
CA HIS A 148 -4.79 2.38 -1.43
C HIS A 148 -5.71 3.60 -1.46
N ALA A 149 -5.22 4.75 -1.02
CA ALA A 149 -6.01 5.97 -0.89
C ALA A 149 -5.16 7.21 -1.13
N ASN A 150 -5.61 8.09 -2.02
CA ASN A 150 -5.03 9.40 -2.30
C ASN A 150 -6.11 10.47 -2.25
N GLY A 151 -5.70 11.71 -1.96
CA GLY A 151 -6.60 12.86 -1.82
C GLY A 151 -7.20 12.98 -0.41
N ALA A 152 -7.19 14.21 0.13
CA ALA A 152 -7.58 14.52 1.51
C ALA A 152 -8.97 13.96 1.86
N ARG A 153 -10.00 14.23 1.04
CA ARG A 153 -11.37 13.77 1.30
C ARG A 153 -11.50 12.24 1.37
N THR A 154 -10.78 11.52 0.50
CA THR A 154 -10.80 10.05 0.46
C THR A 154 -10.15 9.48 1.71
N VAL A 155 -8.98 10.00 2.08
CA VAL A 155 -8.23 9.54 3.26
C VAL A 155 -8.96 9.91 4.54
N GLU A 156 -9.54 11.12 4.64
CA GLU A 156 -10.36 11.51 5.78
C GLU A 156 -11.55 10.57 5.96
N ALA A 157 -12.30 10.29 4.89
CA ALA A 157 -13.45 9.38 4.94
C ALA A 157 -13.04 7.96 5.36
N ALA A 158 -11.92 7.44 4.83
CA ALA A 158 -11.39 6.13 5.22
C ALA A 158 -10.95 6.09 6.68
N ALA A 159 -10.26 7.14 7.16
CA ALA A 159 -9.85 7.26 8.55
C ALA A 159 -11.03 7.32 9.51
N GLN A 160 -12.04 8.14 9.20
CA GLN A 160 -13.28 8.24 9.98
C GLN A 160 -14.08 6.93 9.99
N ALA A 161 -13.94 6.11 8.95
CA ALA A 161 -14.52 4.77 8.90
C ALA A 161 -13.70 3.70 9.64
N GLY A 162 -12.52 4.07 10.19
CA GLY A 162 -11.67 3.19 10.99
C GLY A 162 -10.72 2.32 10.18
N VAL A 163 -10.33 2.73 8.98
CA VAL A 163 -9.32 1.99 8.18
C VAL A 163 -8.05 1.74 8.99
N ASP A 164 -7.49 0.53 8.89
CA ASP A 164 -6.34 0.14 9.70
C ASP A 164 -5.03 0.70 9.17
N SER A 165 -4.85 0.73 7.85
CA SER A 165 -3.75 1.46 7.22
C SER A 165 -4.13 2.13 5.92
N VAL A 166 -3.50 3.30 5.68
CA VAL A 166 -3.53 4.03 4.41
C VAL A 166 -2.18 3.90 3.75
N GLU A 167 -2.19 3.45 2.51
CA GLU A 167 -1.02 3.38 1.64
C GLU A 167 -1.01 4.59 0.71
N HIS A 168 0.15 5.16 0.46
CA HIS A 168 0.45 6.36 -0.31
C HIS A 168 -0.02 7.66 0.37
N GLY A 169 -1.30 8.00 0.34
CA GLY A 169 -1.81 9.19 1.01
C GLY A 169 -1.28 10.49 0.40
N ALA A 170 -1.35 10.64 -0.92
CA ALA A 170 -0.95 11.88 -1.57
C ALA A 170 -1.97 12.99 -1.36
N TYR A 171 -1.49 14.25 -1.32
CA TYR A 171 -2.29 15.47 -1.26
C TYR A 171 -3.22 15.54 -0.04
N LEU A 172 -2.69 15.22 1.14
CA LEU A 172 -3.43 15.32 2.40
C LEU A 172 -3.44 16.77 2.91
N ASP A 173 -4.52 17.11 3.57
CA ASP A 173 -4.65 18.32 4.35
C ASP A 173 -4.62 18.04 5.86
N THR A 174 -4.67 19.09 6.66
CA THR A 174 -4.63 18.99 8.13
C THR A 174 -5.80 18.18 8.69
N ASP A 175 -6.97 18.20 8.07
CA ASP A 175 -8.16 17.51 8.55
C ASP A 175 -8.03 15.99 8.29
N ALA A 176 -7.54 15.59 7.14
CA ALA A 176 -7.24 14.19 6.84
C ALA A 176 -6.15 13.62 7.78
N LEU A 177 -5.06 14.39 8.03
CA LEU A 177 -4.02 14.00 8.97
C LEU A 177 -4.57 13.86 10.40
N ARG A 178 -5.41 14.79 10.83
CA ARG A 178 -6.06 14.73 12.15
C ARG A 178 -6.97 13.51 12.25
N ALA A 179 -7.80 13.25 11.25
CA ALA A 179 -8.68 12.09 11.22
C ALA A 179 -7.90 10.77 11.33
N MET A 180 -6.80 10.61 10.59
CA MET A 180 -5.92 9.43 10.70
C MET A 180 -5.34 9.27 12.11
N ARG A 181 -4.85 10.36 12.70
CA ARG A 181 -4.29 10.32 14.05
C ARG A 181 -5.34 9.95 15.10
N GLU A 182 -6.53 10.55 15.05
CA GLU A 182 -7.61 10.34 16.03
C GLU A 182 -8.19 8.93 15.96
N ASN A 183 -8.22 8.32 14.78
CA ASN A 183 -8.72 6.97 14.58
C ASN A 183 -7.62 5.87 14.62
N GLY A 184 -6.38 6.24 14.90
CA GLY A 184 -5.27 5.27 15.02
C GLY A 184 -4.93 4.57 13.71
N THR A 185 -5.20 5.23 12.58
CA THR A 185 -4.82 4.74 11.25
C THR A 185 -3.31 4.79 11.09
N VAL A 186 -2.70 3.70 10.65
CA VAL A 186 -1.27 3.69 10.33
C VAL A 186 -1.07 4.18 8.91
N TRP A 187 -0.20 5.18 8.73
CA TRP A 187 0.17 5.67 7.40
C TRP A 187 1.44 5.01 6.89
N VAL A 188 1.38 4.45 5.68
CA VAL A 188 2.51 3.89 4.94
C VAL A 188 2.73 4.76 3.69
N PRO A 189 3.55 5.80 3.74
CA PRO A 189 3.55 6.87 2.74
C PRO A 189 4.16 6.46 1.40
N THR A 190 4.98 5.42 1.36
CA THR A 190 5.59 4.90 0.12
C THR A 190 6.28 5.98 -0.73
N LEU A 191 7.03 6.88 -0.08
CA LEU A 191 7.73 8.00 -0.73
C LEU A 191 8.64 7.54 -1.87
N SER A 192 9.15 6.31 -1.78
CA SER A 192 9.99 5.70 -2.81
C SER A 192 9.31 5.60 -4.18
N THR A 193 7.98 5.46 -4.23
CA THR A 193 7.21 5.40 -5.50
C THR A 193 7.27 6.72 -6.27
N ILE A 194 7.54 7.83 -5.58
CA ILE A 194 7.71 9.16 -6.15
C ILE A 194 9.20 9.47 -6.29
N GLY A 195 9.96 9.27 -5.20
CA GLY A 195 11.39 9.62 -5.14
C GLY A 195 12.24 8.94 -6.20
N ASN A 196 11.95 7.67 -6.49
CA ASN A 196 12.67 6.91 -7.51
C ASN A 196 12.31 7.29 -8.95
N LEU A 197 11.29 8.11 -9.18
CA LEU A 197 10.97 8.66 -10.51
C LEU A 197 11.86 9.84 -10.89
N ARG A 198 12.46 10.51 -9.89
CA ARG A 198 13.33 11.66 -10.14
C ARG A 198 14.54 11.25 -10.98
N GLY A 199 14.85 12.08 -12.00
CA GLY A 199 15.98 11.84 -12.90
C GLY A 199 15.75 10.71 -13.91
N THR A 200 14.57 10.11 -13.97
CA THR A 200 14.27 9.04 -14.95
C THR A 200 13.86 9.59 -16.30
N GLY A 201 13.46 10.87 -16.38
CA GLY A 201 12.94 11.50 -17.60
C GLY A 201 11.62 10.90 -18.10
N ARG A 202 10.93 10.13 -17.26
CA ARG A 202 9.66 9.47 -17.63
C ARG A 202 8.46 10.39 -17.50
N PHE A 203 8.48 11.28 -16.52
CA PHE A 203 7.43 12.23 -16.18
C PHE A 203 8.02 13.63 -16.07
N ASP A 204 7.16 14.64 -15.90
CA ASP A 204 7.60 16.01 -15.64
C ASP A 204 8.38 16.08 -14.31
N GLU A 205 9.68 16.38 -14.40
CA GLU A 205 10.56 16.40 -13.24
C GLU A 205 10.16 17.46 -12.19
N THR A 206 9.55 18.57 -12.63
CA THR A 206 9.05 19.63 -11.73
C THR A 206 7.83 19.14 -10.97
N ALA A 207 6.89 18.48 -11.65
CA ALA A 207 5.72 17.89 -11.03
C ALA A 207 6.12 16.78 -10.04
N VAL A 208 7.00 15.86 -10.44
CA VAL A 208 7.51 14.78 -9.56
C VAL A 208 8.18 15.36 -8.31
N ALA A 209 9.01 16.40 -8.46
CA ALA A 209 9.67 17.05 -7.33
C ALA A 209 8.65 17.69 -6.37
N ALA A 210 7.67 18.42 -6.89
CA ALA A 210 6.62 19.04 -6.07
C ALA A 210 5.72 18.00 -5.36
N ILE A 211 5.40 16.87 -6.02
CA ILE A 211 4.64 15.78 -5.41
C ILE A 211 5.42 15.18 -4.24
N LEU A 212 6.72 14.92 -4.43
CA LEU A 212 7.57 14.37 -3.37
C LEU A 212 7.69 15.33 -2.19
N GLU A 213 7.94 16.62 -2.46
CA GLU A 213 8.05 17.65 -1.43
C GLU A 213 6.77 17.74 -0.59
N SER A 214 5.61 17.82 -1.24
CA SER A 214 4.30 17.83 -0.56
C SER A 214 4.07 16.56 0.27
N ALA A 215 4.44 15.38 -0.23
CA ALA A 215 4.32 14.14 0.52
C ALA A 215 5.24 14.14 1.76
N MET A 216 6.48 14.62 1.64
CA MET A 216 7.44 14.72 2.74
C MET A 216 6.98 15.73 3.80
N GLU A 217 6.43 16.87 3.39
CA GLU A 217 5.83 17.87 4.32
C GLU A 217 4.68 17.27 5.12
N ASN A 218 3.79 16.52 4.46
CA ASN A 218 2.68 15.85 5.11
C ASN A 218 3.16 14.76 6.10
N VAL A 219 4.21 13.99 5.75
CA VAL A 219 4.83 13.02 6.66
C VAL A 219 5.40 13.72 7.90
N ALA A 220 6.11 14.84 7.73
CA ALA A 220 6.63 15.63 8.84
C ALA A 220 5.50 16.18 9.74
N ALA A 221 4.44 16.71 9.13
CA ALA A 221 3.27 17.22 9.86
C ALA A 221 2.57 16.11 10.66
N PHE A 222 2.36 14.94 10.05
CA PHE A 222 1.72 13.80 10.71
C PHE A 222 2.57 13.26 11.87
N ALA A 223 3.89 13.18 11.68
CA ALA A 223 4.83 12.82 12.74
C ALA A 223 4.76 13.81 13.93
N ALA A 224 4.74 15.11 13.62
CA ALA A 224 4.63 16.17 14.64
C ALA A 224 3.31 16.09 15.44
N MET A 225 2.23 15.60 14.82
CA MET A 225 0.96 15.31 15.51
C MET A 225 0.99 14.03 16.34
N GLY A 226 2.09 13.27 16.35
CA GLY A 226 2.20 11.97 17.01
C GLY A 226 1.53 10.83 16.26
N GLY A 227 1.31 10.98 14.96
CA GLY A 227 0.73 9.97 14.09
C GLY A 227 1.56 8.69 13.98
N LEU A 228 0.94 7.60 13.55
CA LEU A 228 1.56 6.30 13.36
C LEU A 228 2.05 6.17 11.92
N ILE A 229 3.36 6.16 11.71
CA ILE A 229 3.99 6.01 10.39
C ILE A 229 4.77 4.71 10.36
N ALA A 230 4.49 3.86 9.37
CA ALA A 230 5.23 2.63 9.15
C ALA A 230 5.97 2.67 7.80
N PRO A 231 7.17 2.06 7.69
CA PRO A 231 7.87 1.98 6.42
C PRO A 231 7.20 0.97 5.50
N GLY A 232 7.12 1.32 4.21
CA GLY A 232 6.64 0.44 3.15
C GLY A 232 7.05 0.96 1.79
N THR A 233 7.71 0.13 0.99
CA THR A 233 8.35 0.55 -0.25
C THR A 233 7.43 0.54 -1.45
N ASP A 234 6.31 -0.17 -1.39
CA ASP A 234 5.52 -0.57 -2.57
C ASP A 234 6.41 -1.22 -3.67
N ALA A 235 7.37 -2.07 -3.21
CA ALA A 235 8.31 -2.70 -4.10
C ALA A 235 7.59 -3.59 -5.12
N GLY A 236 8.02 -3.44 -6.38
CA GLY A 236 7.34 -3.98 -7.54
C GLY A 236 6.55 -2.92 -8.32
N ALA A 237 6.16 -1.81 -7.67
CA ALA A 237 5.68 -0.64 -8.39
C ALA A 237 6.78 -0.07 -9.30
N TRP A 238 6.39 0.80 -10.23
CA TRP A 238 7.35 1.38 -11.17
C TRP A 238 8.50 2.09 -10.45
N ALA A 239 9.72 1.81 -10.92
CA ALA A 239 10.99 2.33 -10.40
C ALA A 239 11.32 1.93 -8.95
N VAL A 240 10.57 0.99 -8.34
CA VAL A 240 10.87 0.48 -7.01
C VAL A 240 11.17 -1.03 -7.08
N PRO A 241 12.43 -1.45 -7.29
CA PRO A 241 12.78 -2.86 -7.31
C PRO A 241 12.68 -3.48 -5.91
N HIS A 242 12.46 -4.79 -5.85
CA HIS A 242 12.53 -5.52 -4.57
C HIS A 242 13.91 -5.36 -3.93
N GLY A 243 13.91 -5.08 -2.62
CA GLY A 243 15.13 -4.80 -1.86
C GLY A 243 15.58 -3.35 -1.90
N SER A 244 14.81 -2.43 -2.50
CA SER A 244 15.08 -1.00 -2.41
C SER A 244 15.02 -0.52 -0.96
N LEU A 245 15.99 0.30 -0.56
CA LEU A 245 16.04 0.96 0.74
C LEU A 245 15.75 2.46 0.62
N SER A 246 15.35 2.94 -0.56
CA SER A 246 15.09 4.38 -0.80
C SER A 246 13.98 4.94 0.08
N GLU A 247 12.97 4.13 0.44
CA GLU A 247 11.92 4.55 1.39
C GLU A 247 12.48 4.92 2.75
N TYR A 248 13.37 4.08 3.28
CA TYR A 248 14.00 4.35 4.58
C TYR A 248 14.83 5.61 4.53
N ALA A 249 15.64 5.82 3.48
CA ALA A 249 16.44 7.02 3.31
C ALA A 249 15.58 8.30 3.22
N LEU A 250 14.45 8.25 2.52
CA LEU A 250 13.52 9.38 2.42
C LEU A 250 12.82 9.65 3.76
N LEU A 251 12.39 8.61 4.46
CA LEU A 251 11.76 8.76 5.79
C LEU A 251 12.77 9.27 6.82
N GLU A 252 14.01 8.81 6.81
CA GLU A 252 15.07 9.32 7.67
C GLU A 252 15.36 10.81 7.39
N GLN A 253 15.37 11.21 6.12
CA GLN A 253 15.52 12.62 5.75
C GLN A 253 14.42 13.51 6.33
N VAL A 254 13.17 13.02 6.37
CA VAL A 254 12.02 13.78 6.90
C VAL A 254 11.95 13.78 8.41
N LEU A 255 12.18 12.61 9.03
CA LEU A 255 11.94 12.38 10.46
C LEU A 255 13.18 12.64 11.34
N GLY A 256 14.37 12.75 10.73
CA GLY A 256 15.62 13.03 11.39
C GLY A 256 15.97 12.00 12.47
N GLU A 257 16.51 12.46 13.58
CA GLU A 257 16.96 11.61 14.69
C GLU A 257 15.84 10.77 15.34
N ASN A 258 14.58 11.13 15.11
CA ASN A 258 13.44 10.41 15.64
C ASN A 258 12.93 9.29 14.71
N ALA A 259 13.51 9.12 13.53
CA ALA A 259 13.03 8.20 12.49
C ALA A 259 12.88 6.77 13.02
N GLU A 260 13.92 6.22 13.64
CA GLU A 260 13.92 4.84 14.16
C GLU A 260 12.76 4.60 15.14
N ASN A 261 12.56 5.52 16.10
CA ASN A 261 11.50 5.39 17.10
C ASN A 261 10.09 5.47 16.45
N ILE A 262 9.87 6.44 15.56
CA ILE A 262 8.58 6.65 14.89
C ILE A 262 8.25 5.44 14.03
N LEU A 263 9.19 4.99 13.20
CA LEU A 263 8.99 3.89 12.26
C LEU A 263 8.83 2.55 12.99
N SER A 264 9.57 2.30 14.06
CA SER A 264 9.43 1.10 14.89
C SER A 264 8.05 1.02 15.53
N ARG A 265 7.51 2.14 16.04
CA ARG A 265 6.15 2.20 16.57
C ARG A 265 5.11 1.87 15.50
N GLY A 266 5.21 2.47 14.33
CA GLY A 266 4.29 2.21 13.22
C GLY A 266 4.38 0.77 12.72
N ALA A 267 5.60 0.23 12.59
CA ALA A 267 5.81 -1.16 12.20
C ALA A 267 5.23 -2.16 13.22
N ALA A 268 5.40 -1.90 14.52
CA ALA A 268 4.80 -2.72 15.58
C ALA A 268 3.27 -2.70 15.49
N GLU A 269 2.68 -1.55 15.21
CA GLU A 269 1.23 -1.43 15.06
C GLU A 269 0.71 -2.14 13.80
N ILE A 270 1.44 -2.08 12.68
CA ILE A 270 1.13 -2.91 11.49
C ILE A 270 1.13 -4.40 11.86
N GLN A 271 2.16 -4.89 12.54
CA GLN A 271 2.25 -6.30 12.94
C GLN A 271 1.14 -6.72 13.92
N ARG A 272 0.64 -5.78 14.74
CA ARG A 272 -0.45 -6.02 15.67
C ARG A 272 -1.82 -6.10 14.97
N LYS A 273 -2.04 -5.26 13.94
CA LYS A 273 -3.31 -5.17 13.22
C LYS A 273 -3.46 -6.24 12.14
N PHE A 274 -2.37 -6.60 11.47
CA PHE A 274 -2.30 -7.48 10.31
C PHE A 274 -1.51 -8.76 10.60
#